data_f9ca84ddbc4639b0cfd8c7c83b917782
#
_entry.id   f9ca84ddbc4639b0cfd8c7c83b917782
#
_cell.length_a   1.000
_cell.length_b   1.000
_cell.length_c   1.000
_cell.angle_alpha   90.00
_cell.angle_beta   90.00
_cell.angle_gamma   90.00
#
_symmetry.space_group_name_H-M   'P 1'
#
loop_
_entity.id
_entity.type
_entity.pdbx_description
1 polymer ?
#
loop_
_entity_poly.entity_id
_entity_poly.type
_entity_poly.pdbx_seq_one_letter_code
_entity_poly.pdbx_strand_id
1 'polypeptide(L)'
;TQRGWGITPIIGIDYRWGKLNLGARLEFTTHLNIENDTKVDDTGLFADGVNTPNDIPGILTVGGCYEILPTWRVMASYHYYFDKDARMDKDKQKLLSSNTWEWALGSEYDISDALTVSAGMQRTKYGLGDGSYLTDMSFTTSSYSYGFGAKVRVAPKVTVEASYFWTNYETFDK
;
A
#
# COMPACT_ATOMS: atom_id res chain seq x y z
N THR A 1 -4.61 -16.74 -19.97
CA THR A 1 -5.08 -15.40 -19.55
C THR A 1 -6.09 -15.56 -18.43
N GLN A 2 -6.15 -14.59 -17.51
CA GLN A 2 -7.16 -14.54 -16.46
C GLN A 2 -7.99 -13.26 -16.63
N ARG A 3 -9.30 -13.34 -16.39
CA ARG A 3 -10.21 -12.20 -16.52
C ARG A 3 -11.14 -12.12 -15.31
N GLY A 4 -11.39 -10.90 -14.85
CA GLY A 4 -12.35 -10.61 -13.79
C GLY A 4 -12.66 -9.12 -13.76
N TRP A 5 -13.77 -8.75 -13.13
CA TRP A 5 -14.13 -7.36 -12.90
C TRP A 5 -14.80 -7.21 -11.54
N GLY A 6 -14.70 -6.04 -10.97
CA GLY A 6 -15.32 -5.72 -9.69
C GLY A 6 -15.48 -4.21 -9.52
N ILE A 7 -16.25 -3.80 -8.51
CA ILE A 7 -16.50 -2.40 -8.17
C ILE A 7 -16.02 -2.18 -6.74
N THR A 8 -15.22 -1.14 -6.55
CA THR A 8 -14.75 -0.70 -5.23
C THR A 8 -15.45 0.61 -4.86
N PRO A 9 -16.44 0.61 -3.96
CA PRO A 9 -16.93 1.86 -3.39
C PRO A 9 -15.83 2.51 -2.53
N ILE A 10 -15.72 3.84 -2.62
CA ILE A 10 -14.73 4.61 -1.85
C ILE A 10 -15.44 5.79 -1.21
N ILE A 11 -15.19 6.00 0.07
CA ILE A 11 -15.65 7.17 0.83
C ILE A 11 -14.44 7.84 1.45
N GLY A 12 -14.34 9.15 1.34
CA GLY A 12 -13.24 9.91 1.92
C GLY A 12 -13.71 11.24 2.47
N ILE A 13 -12.96 11.74 3.44
CA ILE A 13 -13.12 13.06 4.03
C ILE A 13 -11.73 13.70 4.16
N ASP A 14 -11.68 14.99 3.86
CA ASP A 14 -10.51 15.83 4.09
C ASP A 14 -10.94 17.04 4.92
N TYR A 15 -10.16 17.39 5.93
CA TYR A 15 -10.45 18.47 6.84
C TYR A 15 -9.21 19.31 7.10
N ARG A 16 -9.28 20.60 6.80
CA ARG A 16 -8.21 21.56 7.03
C ARG A 16 -8.58 22.55 8.13
N TRP A 17 -7.69 22.65 9.11
CA TRP A 17 -7.80 23.62 10.21
C TRP A 17 -6.45 24.31 10.46
N GLY A 18 -6.36 25.56 9.99
CA GLY A 18 -5.13 26.33 10.09
C GLY A 18 -3.95 25.62 9.39
N LYS A 19 -2.97 25.20 10.18
CA LYS A 19 -1.76 24.51 9.73
C LYS A 19 -1.91 22.99 9.66
N LEU A 20 -3.03 22.44 10.09
CA LEU A 20 -3.31 21.01 10.13
C LEU A 20 -4.21 20.63 8.97
N ASN A 21 -3.82 19.61 8.21
CA ASN A 21 -4.67 18.91 7.26
C ASN A 21 -4.82 17.45 7.70
N LEU A 22 -6.04 16.95 7.80
CA LEU A 22 -6.36 15.58 8.16
C LEU A 22 -7.19 14.96 7.04
N GLY A 23 -6.86 13.73 6.68
CA GLY A 23 -7.61 12.96 5.70
C GLY A 23 -7.93 11.56 6.23
N ALA A 24 -9.11 11.06 5.86
CA ALA A 24 -9.48 9.67 6.05
C ALA A 24 -10.17 9.14 4.80
N ARG A 25 -9.88 7.89 4.43
CA ARG A 25 -10.47 7.21 3.28
C ARG A 25 -10.75 5.75 3.63
N LEU A 26 -11.94 5.29 3.30
CA LEU A 26 -12.33 3.89 3.38
C LEU A 26 -12.64 3.41 1.96
N GLU A 27 -11.89 2.41 1.53
CA GLU A 27 -12.14 1.62 0.34
C GLU A 27 -12.76 0.31 0.78
N PHE A 28 -13.95 -0.02 0.26
CA PHE A 28 -14.59 -1.28 0.60
C PHE A 28 -13.97 -2.44 -0.16
N THR A 29 -14.10 -3.64 0.36
CA THR A 29 -13.65 -4.85 -0.31
C THR A 29 -14.28 -4.94 -1.71
N THR A 30 -13.43 -5.13 -2.72
CA THR A 30 -13.89 -5.43 -4.08
C THR A 30 -14.05 -6.94 -4.20
N HIS A 31 -15.29 -7.38 -4.37
CA HIS A 31 -15.55 -8.78 -4.67
C HIS A 31 -15.18 -9.06 -6.11
N LEU A 32 -14.19 -9.92 -6.30
CA LEU A 32 -13.63 -10.26 -7.60
C LEU A 32 -13.52 -11.78 -7.72
N ASN A 33 -14.05 -12.31 -8.81
CA ASN A 33 -13.79 -13.66 -9.26
C ASN A 33 -12.94 -13.60 -10.53
N ILE A 34 -11.91 -14.42 -10.59
CA ILE A 34 -11.02 -14.53 -11.74
C ILE A 34 -11.29 -15.85 -12.47
N GLU A 35 -11.65 -15.76 -13.74
CA GLU A 35 -11.86 -16.88 -14.61
C GLU A 35 -10.63 -17.12 -15.49
N ASN A 36 -10.20 -18.36 -15.57
CA ASN A 36 -9.10 -18.77 -16.42
C ASN A 36 -9.58 -18.94 -17.88
N ASP A 37 -8.86 -18.26 -18.80
CA ASP A 37 -8.94 -18.49 -20.26
C ASP A 37 -7.60 -19.11 -20.69
N THR A 38 -7.51 -20.42 -20.57
CA THR A 38 -6.28 -21.19 -20.71
C THR A 38 -6.29 -22.00 -21.99
N LYS A 39 -5.29 -21.78 -22.84
CA LYS A 39 -5.12 -22.54 -24.07
C LYS A 39 -4.16 -23.72 -23.92
N VAL A 40 -3.18 -23.59 -23.05
CA VAL A 40 -2.18 -24.61 -22.74
C VAL A 40 -1.88 -24.53 -21.26
N ASP A 41 -1.96 -25.63 -20.54
CA ASP A 41 -1.63 -25.74 -19.10
C ASP A 41 -0.89 -27.05 -18.83
N ASP A 42 0.42 -27.05 -18.98
CA ASP A 42 1.28 -28.18 -18.69
C ASP A 42 1.46 -28.42 -17.19
N THR A 43 1.02 -27.48 -16.35
CA THR A 43 1.15 -27.53 -14.88
C THR A 43 -0.10 -28.07 -14.19
N GLY A 44 -1.26 -28.04 -14.84
CA GLY A 44 -2.56 -28.37 -14.26
C GLY A 44 -3.05 -27.37 -13.21
N LEU A 45 -2.37 -26.21 -13.04
CA LEU A 45 -2.71 -25.19 -12.05
C LEU A 45 -3.76 -24.19 -12.53
N PHE A 46 -3.93 -24.08 -13.86
CA PHE A 46 -4.76 -23.05 -14.48
C PHE A 46 -5.78 -23.66 -15.46
N ALA A 47 -6.51 -24.65 -14.99
CA ALA A 47 -7.53 -25.31 -15.83
C ALA A 47 -8.49 -24.28 -16.42
N ASP A 48 -8.83 -24.46 -17.71
CA ASP A 48 -9.68 -23.56 -18.47
C ASP A 48 -11.10 -23.47 -17.87
N GLY A 49 -11.67 -22.26 -17.86
CA GLY A 49 -13.01 -21.99 -17.32
C GLY A 49 -13.13 -22.05 -15.80
N VAL A 50 -12.06 -22.38 -15.07
CA VAL A 50 -12.09 -22.35 -13.60
C VAL A 50 -12.21 -20.92 -13.12
N ASN A 51 -13.21 -20.69 -12.26
CA ASN A 51 -13.50 -19.38 -11.68
C ASN A 51 -13.17 -19.43 -10.19
N THR A 52 -12.23 -18.57 -9.75
CA THR A 52 -11.75 -18.53 -8.37
C THR A 52 -11.97 -17.17 -7.73
N PRO A 53 -12.36 -17.10 -6.45
CA PRO A 53 -12.40 -15.84 -5.73
C PRO A 53 -10.99 -15.28 -5.55
N ASN A 54 -10.85 -13.99 -5.82
CA ASN A 54 -9.60 -13.25 -5.63
C ASN A 54 -9.94 -11.78 -5.31
N ASP A 55 -10.63 -11.58 -4.19
CA ASP A 55 -11.10 -10.28 -3.75
C ASP A 55 -9.92 -9.33 -3.50
N ILE A 56 -10.13 -8.05 -3.75
CA ILE A 56 -9.21 -7.01 -3.34
C ILE A 56 -9.64 -6.56 -1.93
N PRO A 57 -8.76 -6.63 -0.93
CA PRO A 57 -9.13 -6.26 0.44
C PRO A 57 -9.56 -4.79 0.54
N GLY A 58 -10.49 -4.52 1.42
CA GLY A 58 -10.81 -3.15 1.81
C GLY A 58 -9.64 -2.49 2.52
N ILE A 59 -9.57 -1.16 2.48
CA ILE A 59 -8.46 -0.40 3.06
C ILE A 59 -9.01 0.80 3.82
N LEU A 60 -8.66 0.93 5.10
CA LEU A 60 -8.83 2.16 5.84
C LEU A 60 -7.51 2.93 5.82
N THR A 61 -7.53 4.13 5.28
CA THR A 61 -6.39 5.06 5.30
C THR A 61 -6.75 6.27 6.14
N VAL A 62 -5.88 6.63 7.07
CA VAL A 62 -5.94 7.89 7.80
C VAL A 62 -4.59 8.56 7.75
N GLY A 63 -4.56 9.88 7.67
CA GLY A 63 -3.30 10.60 7.62
C GLY A 63 -3.47 12.08 7.91
N GLY A 64 -2.36 12.74 8.13
CA GLY A 64 -2.34 14.17 8.36
C GLY A 64 -1.00 14.80 8.00
N CYS A 65 -1.08 16.09 7.74
CA CYS A 65 0.06 16.97 7.49
C CYS A 65 -0.04 18.16 8.44
N TYR A 66 1.05 18.51 9.08
CA TYR A 66 1.15 19.68 9.95
C TYR A 66 2.28 20.61 9.51
N GLU A 67 1.97 21.86 9.27
CA GLU A 67 2.93 22.91 8.94
C GLU A 67 3.54 23.47 10.25
N ILE A 68 4.70 22.94 10.65
CA ILE A 68 5.43 23.43 11.84
C ILE A 68 5.85 24.88 11.61
N LEU A 69 6.49 25.12 10.45
CA LEU A 69 6.89 26.41 9.93
C LEU A 69 6.38 26.57 8.49
N PRO A 70 6.33 27.76 7.92
CA PRO A 70 6.01 27.96 6.50
C PRO A 70 6.92 27.15 5.55
N THR A 71 8.14 26.86 6.00
CA THR A 71 9.15 26.09 5.26
C THR A 71 9.28 24.65 5.71
N TRP A 72 8.57 24.20 6.75
CA TRP A 72 8.73 22.86 7.31
C TRP A 72 7.39 22.18 7.58
N ARG A 73 7.18 21.02 6.95
CA ARG A 73 6.00 20.19 7.07
C ARG A 73 6.38 18.80 7.57
N VAL A 74 5.53 18.24 8.41
CA VAL A 74 5.60 16.83 8.84
C VAL A 74 4.31 16.14 8.48
N MET A 75 4.41 14.86 8.13
CA MET A 75 3.29 14.04 7.68
C MET A 75 3.32 12.71 8.39
N ALA A 76 2.15 12.18 8.69
CA ALA A 76 1.98 10.82 9.18
C ALA A 76 0.79 10.18 8.49
N SER A 77 0.88 8.88 8.21
CA SER A 77 -0.24 8.10 7.71
C SER A 77 -0.28 6.72 8.35
N TYR A 78 -1.49 6.15 8.39
CA TYR A 78 -1.75 4.79 8.82
C TYR A 78 -2.71 4.14 7.83
N HIS A 79 -2.37 2.92 7.40
CA HIS A 79 -3.17 2.10 6.51
C HIS A 79 -3.48 0.79 7.21
N TYR A 80 -4.73 0.37 7.14
CA TYR A 80 -5.19 -0.91 7.66
C TYR A 80 -5.92 -1.65 6.55
N TYR A 81 -5.42 -2.83 6.22
CA TYR A 81 -5.93 -3.67 5.15
C TYR A 81 -6.79 -4.78 5.75
N PHE A 82 -8.00 -4.97 5.25
CA PHE A 82 -8.91 -6.01 5.70
C PHE A 82 -8.65 -7.34 4.96
N ASP A 83 -7.39 -7.80 5.00
CA ASP A 83 -6.93 -8.97 4.23
C ASP A 83 -7.69 -10.25 4.57
N LYS A 84 -8.04 -10.42 5.85
CA LYS A 84 -8.75 -11.62 6.33
C LYS A 84 -10.20 -11.69 5.83
N ASP A 85 -10.76 -10.56 5.42
CA ASP A 85 -12.13 -10.46 4.92
C ASP A 85 -12.20 -10.56 3.38
N ALA A 86 -11.05 -10.52 2.70
CA ALA A 86 -10.94 -10.65 1.26
C ALA A 86 -10.81 -12.13 0.87
N ARG A 87 -11.81 -12.67 0.18
CA ARG A 87 -11.83 -14.09 -0.22
C ARG A 87 -10.74 -14.36 -1.24
N MET A 88 -9.96 -15.40 -1.01
CA MET A 88 -8.95 -15.90 -1.92
C MET A 88 -9.20 -17.36 -2.29
N ASP A 89 -8.58 -17.82 -3.35
CA ASP A 89 -8.64 -19.23 -3.73
C ASP A 89 -8.31 -20.14 -2.53
N LYS A 90 -9.12 -21.19 -2.33
CA LYS A 90 -9.00 -22.18 -1.24
C LYS A 90 -8.99 -21.54 0.16
N ASP A 91 -9.66 -20.40 0.32
CA ASP A 91 -9.75 -19.68 1.61
C ASP A 91 -8.37 -19.29 2.20
N LYS A 92 -7.38 -19.04 1.35
CA LYS A 92 -6.00 -18.75 1.74
C LYS A 92 -5.88 -17.60 2.74
N GLN A 93 -6.78 -16.60 2.70
CA GLN A 93 -6.83 -15.49 3.65
C GLN A 93 -7.03 -15.95 5.10
N LYS A 94 -7.62 -17.11 5.33
CA LYS A 94 -7.82 -17.68 6.69
C LYS A 94 -6.51 -18.13 7.35
N LEU A 95 -5.45 -18.32 6.57
CA LEU A 95 -4.10 -18.64 7.07
C LEU A 95 -3.40 -17.42 7.70
N LEU A 96 -3.91 -16.21 7.46
CA LEU A 96 -3.38 -15.01 8.09
C LEU A 96 -3.80 -14.94 9.56
N SER A 97 -2.86 -14.66 10.45
CA SER A 97 -3.11 -14.49 11.90
C SER A 97 -3.78 -13.14 12.21
N SER A 98 -3.44 -12.11 11.46
CA SER A 98 -3.99 -10.76 11.58
C SER A 98 -4.07 -10.07 10.23
N ASN A 99 -4.80 -8.98 10.18
CA ASN A 99 -4.80 -8.07 9.04
C ASN A 99 -3.46 -7.33 8.92
N THR A 100 -3.10 -6.92 7.71
CA THR A 100 -1.93 -6.09 7.45
C THR A 100 -2.19 -4.66 7.92
N TRP A 101 -1.16 -4.04 8.47
CA TRP A 101 -1.17 -2.62 8.75
C TRP A 101 0.16 -1.98 8.37
N GLU A 102 0.09 -0.70 8.12
CA GLU A 102 1.22 0.10 7.69
C GLU A 102 1.14 1.49 8.31
N TRP A 103 2.26 2.03 8.77
CA TRP A 103 2.38 3.43 9.12
C TRP A 103 3.56 4.05 8.40
N ALA A 104 3.43 5.32 8.07
CA ALA A 104 4.51 6.10 7.50
C ALA A 104 4.62 7.46 8.19
N LEU A 105 5.86 7.93 8.30
CA LEU A 105 6.22 9.27 8.78
C LEU A 105 7.07 9.94 7.71
N GLY A 106 6.82 11.20 7.47
CA GLY A 106 7.56 11.99 6.49
C GLY A 106 7.78 13.42 6.96
N SER A 107 8.78 14.04 6.38
CA SER A 107 9.10 15.44 6.60
C SER A 107 9.59 16.08 5.31
N GLU A 108 9.15 17.30 5.06
CA GLU A 108 9.63 18.14 3.96
C GLU A 108 10.13 19.47 4.51
N TYR A 109 11.26 19.92 3.98
CA TYR A 109 11.86 21.19 4.34
C TYR A 109 12.24 21.99 3.09
N ASP A 110 11.71 23.20 2.98
CA ASP A 110 12.05 24.15 1.92
C ASP A 110 13.34 24.87 2.29
N ILE A 111 14.47 24.44 1.69
CA ILE A 111 15.78 25.06 1.90
C ILE A 111 15.79 26.47 1.28
N SER A 112 15.08 26.63 0.16
CA SER A 112 14.88 27.90 -0.55
C SER A 112 13.60 27.86 -1.36
N ASP A 113 13.23 28.98 -1.99
CA ASP A 113 12.08 29.03 -2.90
C ASP A 113 12.21 28.07 -4.09
N ALA A 114 13.43 27.61 -4.39
CA ALA A 114 13.70 26.72 -5.51
C ALA A 114 14.00 25.29 -5.11
N LEU A 115 14.32 25.00 -3.85
CA LEU A 115 14.76 23.68 -3.39
C LEU A 115 14.00 23.22 -2.15
N THR A 116 13.30 22.11 -2.27
CA THR A 116 12.71 21.36 -1.15
C THR A 116 13.41 20.01 -1.02
N VAL A 117 13.69 19.58 0.20
CA VAL A 117 14.17 18.23 0.50
C VAL A 117 13.15 17.49 1.34
N SER A 118 13.11 16.18 1.20
CA SER A 118 12.21 15.32 1.96
C SER A 118 12.92 14.07 2.47
N ALA A 119 12.45 13.57 3.60
CA ALA A 119 12.84 12.28 4.13
C ALA A 119 11.61 11.59 4.77
N GLY A 120 11.61 10.27 4.75
CA GLY A 120 10.50 9.51 5.33
C GLY A 120 10.89 8.08 5.65
N MET A 121 10.05 7.47 6.47
CA MET A 121 10.15 6.05 6.82
C MET A 121 8.75 5.44 6.87
N GLN A 122 8.70 4.13 6.61
CA GLN A 122 7.49 3.35 6.61
C GLN A 122 7.73 1.99 7.26
N ARG A 123 6.76 1.49 7.97
CA ARG A 123 6.71 0.13 8.50
C ARG A 123 5.48 -0.57 7.94
N THR A 124 5.67 -1.71 7.30
CA THR A 124 4.60 -2.60 6.88
C THR A 124 4.66 -3.89 7.70
N LYS A 125 3.55 -4.30 8.31
CA LYS A 125 3.43 -5.53 9.08
C LYS A 125 2.35 -6.42 8.50
N TYR A 126 2.75 -7.60 8.03
CA TYR A 126 1.87 -8.64 7.55
C TYR A 126 1.53 -9.63 8.66
N GLY A 127 0.29 -10.10 8.69
CA GLY A 127 -0.18 -11.09 9.65
C GLY A 127 0.12 -12.53 9.23
N LEU A 128 1.39 -12.87 9.04
CA LEU A 128 1.82 -14.15 8.46
C LEU A 128 1.65 -15.37 9.39
N GLY A 129 1.51 -15.13 10.70
CA GLY A 129 1.32 -16.21 11.68
C GLY A 129 2.48 -17.21 11.68
N ASP A 130 2.15 -18.46 11.42
CA ASP A 130 3.10 -19.58 11.32
C ASP A 130 3.76 -19.71 9.93
N GLY A 131 3.47 -18.80 9.02
CA GLY A 131 3.99 -18.80 7.66
C GLY A 131 3.30 -19.76 6.69
N SER A 132 2.20 -20.39 7.08
CA SER A 132 1.41 -21.27 6.18
C SER A 132 0.88 -20.52 4.97
N TYR A 133 0.69 -19.21 5.08
CA TYR A 133 0.30 -18.34 3.98
C TYR A 133 1.41 -18.20 2.91
N LEU A 134 2.67 -18.30 3.31
CA LEU A 134 3.82 -18.08 2.42
C LEU A 134 4.04 -19.28 1.50
N THR A 135 4.23 -18.99 0.22
CA THR A 135 4.58 -19.96 -0.83
C THR A 135 5.63 -19.32 -1.73
N ASP A 136 6.24 -20.10 -2.61
CA ASP A 136 7.20 -19.60 -3.62
C ASP A 136 6.61 -18.50 -4.53
N MET A 137 5.27 -18.43 -4.63
CA MET A 137 4.54 -17.41 -5.39
C MET A 137 3.99 -16.27 -4.52
N SER A 138 4.06 -16.36 -3.20
CA SER A 138 3.47 -15.44 -2.23
C SER A 138 4.39 -15.35 -1.02
N PHE A 139 5.47 -14.59 -1.14
CA PHE A 139 6.59 -14.55 -0.18
C PHE A 139 6.87 -13.16 0.41
N THR A 140 5.87 -12.27 0.38
CA THR A 140 6.02 -10.92 0.95
C THR A 140 6.08 -11.00 2.47
N THR A 141 7.12 -10.44 3.06
CA THR A 141 7.32 -10.38 4.51
C THR A 141 7.25 -8.94 5.02
N SER A 142 7.09 -8.79 6.33
CA SER A 142 7.08 -7.48 6.98
C SER A 142 8.37 -6.70 6.68
N SER A 143 8.30 -5.38 6.62
CA SER A 143 9.43 -4.58 6.15
C SER A 143 9.50 -3.19 6.76
N TYR A 144 10.69 -2.61 6.72
CA TYR A 144 10.94 -1.19 6.93
C TYR A 144 11.46 -0.56 5.64
N SER A 145 10.87 0.56 5.25
CA SER A 145 11.31 1.35 4.11
C SER A 145 11.78 2.73 4.57
N TYR A 146 12.79 3.26 3.90
CA TYR A 146 13.33 4.60 4.12
C TYR A 146 13.46 5.30 2.78
N GLY A 147 13.15 6.60 2.74
CA GLY A 147 13.21 7.37 1.51
C GLY A 147 13.76 8.76 1.74
N PHE A 148 14.41 9.28 0.70
CA PHE A 148 14.88 10.66 0.60
C PHE A 148 14.50 11.21 -0.76
N GLY A 149 14.17 12.49 -0.82
CA GLY A 149 13.82 13.16 -2.06
C GLY A 149 14.28 14.61 -2.10
N ALA A 150 14.37 15.13 -3.31
CA ALA A 150 14.58 16.54 -3.57
C ALA A 150 13.68 17.00 -4.72
N LYS A 151 13.14 18.20 -4.57
CA LYS A 151 12.35 18.90 -5.56
C LYS A 151 13.02 20.22 -5.88
N VAL A 152 13.34 20.46 -7.15
CA VAL A 152 14.05 21.65 -7.63
C VAL A 152 13.21 22.37 -8.67
N ARG A 153 12.89 23.64 -8.43
CA ARG A 153 12.29 24.50 -9.44
C ARG A 153 13.39 25.05 -10.37
N VAL A 154 13.51 24.45 -11.54
CA VAL A 154 14.55 24.82 -12.53
C VAL A 154 14.14 25.98 -13.44
N ALA A 155 12.83 26.28 -13.53
CA ALA A 155 12.29 27.42 -14.26
C ALA A 155 10.89 27.80 -13.67
N PRO A 156 10.31 28.95 -14.00
CA PRO A 156 9.03 29.41 -13.43
C PRO A 156 7.87 28.42 -13.53
N LYS A 157 7.90 27.52 -14.52
CA LYS A 157 6.83 26.51 -14.77
C LYS A 157 7.39 25.08 -14.82
N VAL A 158 8.66 24.87 -14.44
CA VAL A 158 9.31 23.57 -14.52
C VAL A 158 9.89 23.20 -13.16
N THR A 159 9.41 22.09 -12.62
CA THR A 159 9.94 21.47 -11.38
C THR A 159 10.44 20.08 -11.72
N VAL A 160 11.62 19.75 -11.23
CA VAL A 160 12.21 18.41 -11.31
C VAL A 160 12.21 17.80 -9.94
N GLU A 161 11.72 16.57 -9.84
CA GLU A 161 11.68 15.80 -8.59
C GLU A 161 12.50 14.53 -8.78
N ALA A 162 13.34 14.21 -7.78
CA ALA A 162 14.10 12.99 -7.73
C ALA A 162 14.00 12.40 -6.33
N SER A 163 13.83 11.08 -6.24
CA SER A 163 13.78 10.38 -4.97
C SER A 163 14.46 9.02 -5.04
N TYR A 164 14.94 8.58 -3.90
CA TYR A 164 15.47 7.25 -3.70
C TYR A 164 14.86 6.65 -2.45
N PHE A 165 14.46 5.39 -2.52
CA PHE A 165 14.03 4.63 -1.35
C PHE A 165 14.62 3.22 -1.40
N TRP A 166 14.74 2.61 -0.21
CA TRP A 166 15.08 1.20 -0.07
C TRP A 166 14.23 0.55 1.01
N THR A 167 14.04 -0.74 0.87
CA THR A 167 13.23 -1.55 1.77
C THR A 167 14.06 -2.69 2.34
N ASN A 168 14.03 -2.83 3.66
CA ASN A 168 14.60 -3.97 4.38
C ASN A 168 13.46 -4.89 4.78
N TYR A 169 13.46 -6.10 4.24
CA TYR A 169 12.50 -7.13 4.58
C TYR A 169 12.95 -7.92 5.80
N GLU A 170 12.01 -8.24 6.68
CA GLU A 170 12.27 -9.11 7.81
C GLU A 170 12.49 -10.56 7.33
N THR A 171 13.46 -11.24 7.90
CA THR A 171 13.61 -12.68 7.73
C THR A 171 12.42 -13.37 8.37
N PHE A 172 11.88 -14.37 7.68
CA PHE A 172 10.80 -15.20 8.18
C PHE A 172 11.29 -16.66 8.15
N ASP A 173 11.51 -17.24 9.32
CA ASP A 173 11.85 -18.65 9.47
C ASP A 173 10.54 -19.46 9.53
N LYS A 174 10.38 -20.39 8.57
CA LYS A 174 9.19 -21.24 8.40
C LYS A 174 9.48 -22.65 8.90
#